data_ecfeec4eab5ee48bc34c30ca68215eec
#
_entry.id   ecfeec4eab5ee48bc34c30ca68215eec
#
_cell.length_a   1.000
_cell.length_b   1.000
_cell.length_c   1.000
_cell.angle_alpha   90.00
_cell.angle_beta   90.00
_cell.angle_gamma   90.00
#
_symmetry.space_group_name_H-M   'P 1'
#
loop_
_entity.id
_entity.type
_entity.pdbx_description
1 polymer ?
#
loop_
_entity_poly.entity_id
_entity_poly.type
_entity_poly.pdbx_seq_one_letter_code
_entity_poly.pdbx_strand_id
1 'polypeptide(L)'
;MRIGVSFKTPVESAIRDTGLSRIMRNALRRDNLLTDRWSRSALLLLLVLLHPMMGSSNDTNVTDIGSRLELFVDHTLIDRLQGARLRLNHPVDAGVAVTFDHPWEGAFSGYVTVIKDGPAYRMYYRCLPIAGKDGSDNEATCYAESTDGLRWTKPELRIYELMGSRKNNAVLAHSAPFTHNFSPLLDVRSGVPAAERFKALGGTKRSGLVAFVSADGLRWKKLREQAVITKGYFDSQNVAFWSEAENQYVCYFRTFKTIAGKGVRWITRTTSKDFLDWSEPVDMTFGDAPPEHLYTNQTHPYFRAPHLYIGIAARFMPGRQVLTGEQARSINVDPGYFKDCSDNVLLTTRGGNRYARTFMEAFIRPGIGPENWTSRTNYPALNVVPTGPSEISLYVQHRYGQPGHHLRRYTLRTDGFASVSAPYQGGEMVTKPFRFTGSKLVINFATSAPGGLRFEIQDSEGKPIPGYRLEESHEVIGNEIERVVSWKGGDDISGLAGKAVRLRVVMKDADLYALRFR
;
A
#
# COMPACT_ATOMS: atom_id res chain seq x y z
N MET A 1 -47.67 -11.72 32.01
CA MET A 1 -47.56 -13.18 31.99
C MET A 1 -46.11 -13.51 31.69
N ARG A 2 -45.35 -13.85 32.73
CA ARG A 2 -43.90 -14.20 32.63
C ARG A 2 -43.81 -15.70 32.35
N ILE A 3 -43.04 -16.11 31.35
CA ILE A 3 -42.56 -17.48 31.23
C ILE A 3 -41.06 -17.42 31.13
N GLY A 4 -40.40 -17.89 32.22
CA GLY A 4 -38.99 -18.12 32.25
C GLY A 4 -38.67 -19.51 31.73
N VAL A 5 -37.58 -19.67 30.98
CA VAL A 5 -37.01 -20.95 30.62
C VAL A 5 -35.56 -20.99 31.09
N SER A 6 -35.33 -21.88 32.03
CA SER A 6 -34.06 -22.27 32.64
C SER A 6 -33.34 -23.26 31.70
N PHE A 7 -32.06 -23.02 31.39
CA PHE A 7 -31.16 -24.04 30.84
C PHE A 7 -30.15 -24.49 31.89
N LYS A 8 -30.24 -25.76 32.21
CA LYS A 8 -29.24 -26.50 33.01
C LYS A 8 -28.14 -27.01 32.09
N THR A 9 -26.92 -26.80 32.50
CA THR A 9 -25.71 -27.53 32.06
C THR A 9 -25.69 -28.95 32.66
N PRO A 10 -25.03 -29.90 32.02
CA PRO A 10 -24.19 -30.82 32.73
C PRO A 10 -22.75 -30.89 32.17
N VAL A 11 -21.85 -30.87 33.13
CA VAL A 11 -20.43 -31.18 33.05
C VAL A 11 -20.25 -32.67 33.34
N GLU A 12 -19.11 -33.19 32.84
CA GLU A 12 -18.38 -34.42 33.21
C GLU A 12 -18.63 -35.71 32.44
N SER A 13 -17.61 -36.14 31.76
CA SER A 13 -16.68 -37.26 32.00
C SER A 13 -16.19 -37.88 30.67
N ALA A 14 -14.89 -37.90 30.45
CA ALA A 14 -14.11 -39.09 30.12
C ALA A 14 -12.65 -38.74 29.76
N ILE A 15 -11.81 -38.87 30.75
CA ILE A 15 -10.36 -39.09 30.59
C ILE A 15 -10.17 -40.58 30.32
N ARG A 16 -9.52 -40.96 29.23
CA ARG A 16 -8.76 -42.23 29.11
C ARG A 16 -7.54 -42.02 28.22
N ASP A 17 -6.41 -41.97 28.89
CA ASP A 17 -5.17 -42.76 28.85
C ASP A 17 -4.77 -43.35 27.47
N THR A 18 -3.66 -42.83 26.91
CA THR A 18 -2.75 -43.61 26.02
C THR A 18 -1.31 -43.11 26.12
N GLY A 19 -0.45 -43.80 26.87
CA GLY A 19 0.75 -44.39 26.31
C GLY A 19 1.98 -43.50 26.06
N LEU A 20 2.57 -42.85 27.10
CA LEU A 20 3.92 -42.28 27.00
C LEU A 20 4.70 -42.37 28.31
N SER A 21 4.73 -43.58 28.91
CA SER A 21 5.51 -43.84 30.15
C SER A 21 6.37 -45.11 30.08
N ARG A 22 6.94 -45.49 28.93
CA ARG A 22 7.73 -46.72 28.78
C ARG A 22 9.11 -46.62 28.13
N ILE A 23 9.64 -45.39 27.89
CA ILE A 23 10.98 -45.23 27.27
C ILE A 23 12.01 -44.57 28.20
N MET A 24 11.72 -44.20 29.40
CA MET A 24 12.70 -43.57 30.31
C MET A 24 13.08 -44.39 31.54
N ARG A 25 13.07 -45.71 31.52
CA ARG A 25 13.52 -46.52 32.68
C ARG A 25 14.55 -47.61 32.37
N ASN A 26 15.32 -47.54 31.30
CA ASN A 26 16.33 -48.57 30.99
C ASN A 26 17.71 -48.03 30.59
N ALA A 27 18.19 -46.98 31.24
CA ALA A 27 19.54 -46.46 31.00
C ALA A 27 20.28 -46.08 32.29
N LEU A 28 20.11 -46.87 33.36
CA LEU A 28 20.91 -46.72 34.59
C LEU A 28 21.09 -48.08 35.25
N ARG A 29 21.99 -48.92 34.66
CA ARG A 29 22.69 -50.02 35.34
C ARG A 29 23.69 -50.65 34.38
N ARG A 30 24.97 -50.49 34.76
CA ARG A 30 26.25 -51.14 34.38
C ARG A 30 27.24 -50.10 33.85
N ASP A 31 28.46 -49.96 34.30
CA ASP A 31 29.28 -50.80 35.22
C ASP A 31 30.36 -49.88 35.82
N ASN A 32 30.70 -50.19 37.08
CA ASN A 32 31.93 -49.77 37.72
C ASN A 32 33.15 -50.51 37.14
N LEU A 33 34.31 -49.91 37.33
CA LEU A 33 35.69 -50.36 37.28
C LEU A 33 36.52 -49.81 36.09
N LEU A 34 37.35 -48.84 36.43
CA LEU A 34 38.80 -48.95 36.38
C LEU A 34 39.45 -47.60 36.76
N THR A 35 40.07 -47.67 37.93
CA THR A 35 41.03 -46.70 38.46
C THR A 35 42.29 -46.66 37.60
N ASP A 36 42.89 -45.52 37.32
CA ASP A 36 44.13 -45.01 37.83
C ASP A 36 44.83 -43.98 36.94
N ARG A 37 45.42 -42.98 37.63
CA ARG A 37 46.58 -42.17 37.22
C ARG A 37 46.44 -41.35 35.89
N TRP A 38 46.34 -40.03 36.05
CA TRP A 38 47.31 -39.06 35.56
C TRP A 38 47.05 -37.69 36.18
N SER A 39 47.87 -37.38 37.14
CA SER A 39 48.63 -36.19 37.54
C SER A 39 48.10 -34.79 37.23
N ARG A 40 47.90 -34.07 38.26
CA ARG A 40 48.20 -32.70 38.73
C ARG A 40 48.80 -31.65 37.78
N SER A 41 48.40 -31.56 36.51
CA SER A 41 48.86 -30.48 35.63
C SER A 41 47.76 -29.83 34.74
N ALA A 42 46.50 -30.17 34.98
CA ALA A 42 45.38 -29.63 34.20
C ALA A 42 44.51 -28.61 34.97
N LEU A 43 44.95 -28.16 36.19
CA LEU A 43 44.15 -27.27 37.03
C LEU A 43 44.60 -25.81 36.97
N LEU A 44 45.53 -25.41 36.05
CA LEU A 44 46.00 -24.03 35.91
C LEU A 44 45.74 -23.41 34.53
N LEU A 45 45.00 -24.06 33.62
CA LEU A 45 44.64 -23.53 32.30
C LEU A 45 43.14 -23.30 32.13
N LEU A 46 42.32 -23.45 33.16
CA LEU A 46 40.87 -23.28 33.10
C LEU A 46 40.37 -22.00 33.77
N LEU A 47 41.27 -21.07 34.16
CA LEU A 47 40.93 -19.81 34.86
C LEU A 47 41.16 -18.53 34.03
N VAL A 48 41.40 -18.63 32.70
CA VAL A 48 41.63 -17.45 31.83
C VAL A 48 40.57 -17.28 30.75
N LEU A 49 39.51 -18.08 30.68
CA LEU A 49 38.43 -17.95 29.69
C LEU A 49 37.03 -17.74 30.25
N LEU A 50 36.92 -17.20 31.47
CA LEU A 50 35.68 -16.60 31.95
C LEU A 50 35.77 -15.08 31.79
N HIS A 51 35.91 -14.60 30.53
CA HIS A 51 35.36 -13.31 30.17
C HIS A 51 33.84 -13.48 30.25
N PRO A 52 33.11 -12.62 30.97
CA PRO A 52 31.67 -12.57 30.82
C PRO A 52 31.44 -12.20 29.34
N MET A 53 30.94 -13.12 28.54
CA MET A 53 30.19 -12.73 27.34
C MET A 53 29.11 -11.81 27.89
N MET A 54 29.38 -10.49 27.77
CA MET A 54 28.31 -9.49 27.80
C MET A 54 27.29 -10.00 26.79
N GLY A 55 26.19 -10.46 27.29
CA GLY A 55 25.07 -10.91 26.49
C GLY A 55 24.75 -9.81 25.50
N SER A 56 24.94 -10.09 24.23
CA SER A 56 24.26 -9.39 23.16
C SER A 56 22.79 -9.47 23.52
N SER A 57 22.28 -8.44 24.17
CA SER A 57 20.85 -8.23 24.39
C SER A 57 20.17 -8.38 23.03
N ASN A 58 19.10 -9.13 23.00
CA ASN A 58 18.21 -9.39 21.87
C ASN A 58 18.02 -8.19 20.93
N ASP A 59 18.90 -8.02 19.98
CA ASP A 59 18.91 -6.94 18.99
C ASP A 59 17.91 -7.21 17.84
N THR A 60 17.15 -8.30 17.93
CA THR A 60 16.24 -8.78 16.87
C THR A 60 14.96 -7.97 16.71
N ASN A 61 14.70 -6.97 17.56
CA ASN A 61 13.45 -6.19 17.57
C ASN A 61 13.65 -4.68 17.29
N VAL A 62 14.85 -4.24 16.95
CA VAL A 62 15.15 -2.82 16.69
C VAL A 62 15.10 -2.56 15.18
N THR A 63 14.12 -1.77 14.74
CA THR A 63 13.99 -1.39 13.34
C THR A 63 15.02 -0.33 12.97
N ASP A 64 15.83 -0.56 11.94
CA ASP A 64 16.67 0.50 11.38
C ASP A 64 15.88 1.28 10.31
N ILE A 65 15.62 2.55 10.59
CA ILE A 65 14.95 3.46 9.66
C ILE A 65 15.93 4.32 8.84
N GLY A 66 17.23 4.31 9.18
CA GLY A 66 18.20 5.18 8.52
C GLY A 66 17.77 6.65 8.54
N SER A 67 17.85 7.31 7.38
CA SER A 67 17.35 8.70 7.18
C SER A 67 16.03 8.75 6.38
N ARG A 68 15.39 7.60 6.15
CA ARG A 68 14.18 7.54 5.33
C ARG A 68 12.96 8.13 6.05
N LEU A 69 12.01 8.60 5.26
CA LEU A 69 10.74 9.12 5.75
C LEU A 69 9.83 7.95 6.19
N GLU A 70 9.35 7.96 7.41
CA GLU A 70 8.37 7.00 7.93
C GLU A 70 7.03 7.68 8.15
N LEU A 71 5.98 7.13 7.53
CA LEU A 71 4.60 7.59 7.66
C LEU A 71 3.87 6.76 8.73
N PHE A 72 2.99 7.42 9.49
CA PHE A 72 2.13 6.75 10.47
C PHE A 72 0.85 6.18 9.81
N VAL A 73 1.02 5.25 8.90
CA VAL A 73 -0.08 4.56 8.17
C VAL A 73 -0.41 3.18 8.74
N ASP A 74 0.42 2.70 9.65
CA ASP A 74 0.29 1.42 10.35
C ASP A 74 0.99 1.46 11.72
N HIS A 75 1.00 0.33 12.44
CA HIS A 75 1.64 0.20 13.75
C HIS A 75 3.12 -0.22 13.70
N THR A 76 3.80 -0.10 12.56
CA THR A 76 5.18 -0.58 12.43
C THR A 76 6.10 0.05 13.47
N LEU A 77 6.11 1.36 13.60
CA LEU A 77 6.92 2.07 14.59
C LEU A 77 6.21 2.30 15.94
N ILE A 78 4.89 2.14 16.00
CA ILE A 78 4.12 2.47 17.20
C ILE A 78 4.16 1.31 18.19
N ASP A 79 4.59 1.59 19.42
CA ASP A 79 4.53 0.68 20.55
C ASP A 79 3.25 0.93 21.35
N ARG A 80 3.00 2.19 21.74
CA ARG A 80 1.85 2.56 22.58
C ARG A 80 1.23 3.88 22.13
N LEU A 81 -0.10 3.93 22.19
CA LEU A 81 -0.91 5.15 22.11
C LEU A 81 -1.74 5.27 23.39
N GLN A 82 -1.75 6.46 23.98
CA GLN A 82 -2.56 6.76 25.16
C GLN A 82 -3.25 8.10 24.95
N GLY A 83 -4.57 8.13 24.92
CA GLY A 83 -5.35 9.33 24.60
C GLY A 83 -5.25 9.78 23.13
N ALA A 84 -4.27 9.27 22.40
CA ALA A 84 -4.11 9.45 20.95
C ALA A 84 -4.51 8.18 20.18
N ARG A 85 -4.72 8.28 18.87
CA ARG A 85 -5.08 7.14 18.01
C ARG A 85 -4.50 7.31 16.61
N LEU A 86 -4.30 6.21 15.90
CA LEU A 86 -4.16 6.26 14.45
C LEU A 86 -5.50 6.62 13.82
N ARG A 87 -5.51 7.62 12.95
CA ARG A 87 -6.68 8.13 12.25
C ARG A 87 -6.45 8.10 10.76
N LEU A 88 -7.39 7.47 10.04
CA LEU A 88 -7.44 7.55 8.58
C LEU A 88 -7.90 8.95 8.17
N ASN A 89 -7.17 9.57 7.24
CA ASN A 89 -7.56 10.85 6.66
C ASN A 89 -8.24 10.60 5.32
N HIS A 90 -9.37 11.26 5.09
CA HIS A 90 -10.16 11.08 3.88
C HIS A 90 -9.75 12.09 2.82
N PRO A 91 -9.50 11.64 1.57
CA PRO A 91 -9.26 12.56 0.46
C PRO A 91 -10.47 13.47 0.21
N VAL A 92 -10.17 14.72 -0.15
CA VAL A 92 -11.17 15.73 -0.47
C VAL A 92 -11.41 15.75 -1.98
N ASP A 93 -12.67 15.71 -2.39
CA ASP A 93 -13.07 15.79 -3.79
C ASP A 93 -12.71 17.18 -4.36
N ALA A 94 -11.91 17.21 -5.39
CA ALA A 94 -11.44 18.41 -6.07
C ALA A 94 -12.05 18.58 -7.49
N GLY A 95 -13.11 17.84 -7.78
CA GLY A 95 -13.88 17.97 -9.03
C GLY A 95 -13.44 17.05 -10.16
N VAL A 96 -14.05 17.23 -11.32
CA VAL A 96 -13.79 16.45 -12.52
C VAL A 96 -12.44 16.83 -13.12
N ALA A 97 -11.58 15.83 -13.35
CA ALA A 97 -10.28 16.00 -13.99
C ALA A 97 -10.32 15.69 -15.49
N VAL A 98 -10.96 14.59 -15.88
CA VAL A 98 -11.08 14.13 -17.27
C VAL A 98 -12.46 13.54 -17.51
N THR A 99 -13.12 13.93 -18.59
CA THR A 99 -14.33 13.27 -19.10
C THR A 99 -13.94 12.24 -20.16
N PHE A 100 -14.65 11.13 -20.27
CA PHE A 100 -14.45 10.12 -21.32
C PHE A 100 -15.52 10.34 -22.40
N ASP A 101 -15.37 11.40 -23.18
CA ASP A 101 -16.36 11.96 -24.08
C ASP A 101 -16.07 11.83 -25.58
N HIS A 102 -14.89 11.31 -25.94
CA HIS A 102 -14.61 10.99 -27.33
C HIS A 102 -15.33 9.71 -27.78
N PRO A 103 -15.69 9.57 -29.09
CA PRO A 103 -16.42 8.40 -29.59
C PRO A 103 -15.75 7.06 -29.29
N TRP A 104 -14.42 7.01 -29.25
CA TRP A 104 -13.64 5.79 -28.95
C TRP A 104 -13.46 5.52 -27.45
N GLU A 105 -13.85 6.43 -26.56
CA GLU A 105 -13.77 6.27 -25.10
C GLU A 105 -15.02 5.57 -24.57
N GLY A 106 -16.05 6.29 -24.27
CA GLY A 106 -17.33 5.78 -23.84
C GLY A 106 -17.44 5.38 -22.37
N ALA A 107 -18.59 4.84 -22.01
CA ALA A 107 -19.00 4.58 -20.62
C ALA A 107 -18.24 3.46 -19.91
N PHE A 108 -17.46 2.67 -20.63
CA PHE A 108 -16.69 1.52 -20.10
C PHE A 108 -15.19 1.75 -20.08
N SER A 109 -14.74 2.98 -20.30
CA SER A 109 -13.35 3.41 -20.09
C SER A 109 -12.92 3.22 -18.65
N GLY A 110 -11.61 3.28 -18.35
CA GLY A 110 -11.15 3.11 -16.96
C GLY A 110 -9.76 2.51 -16.85
N TYR A 111 -9.48 1.88 -15.72
CA TYR A 111 -8.18 1.29 -15.39
C TYR A 111 -7.03 2.28 -15.65
N VAL A 112 -7.14 3.43 -15.00
CA VAL A 112 -6.29 4.59 -15.23
C VAL A 112 -4.95 4.43 -14.51
N THR A 113 -3.87 4.81 -15.19
CA THR A 113 -2.53 4.96 -14.62
C THR A 113 -2.07 6.41 -14.77
N VAL A 114 -1.62 7.04 -13.69
CA VAL A 114 -1.06 8.39 -13.73
C VAL A 114 0.42 8.34 -13.35
N ILE A 115 1.29 8.84 -14.20
CA ILE A 115 2.74 8.83 -14.00
C ILE A 115 3.26 10.27 -13.96
N LYS A 116 4.00 10.63 -12.90
CA LYS A 116 4.81 11.85 -12.86
C LYS A 116 6.13 11.58 -13.55
N ASP A 117 6.42 12.29 -14.63
CA ASP A 117 7.60 12.13 -15.47
C ASP A 117 8.33 13.48 -15.61
N GLY A 118 9.27 13.76 -14.71
CA GLY A 118 9.93 15.07 -14.64
C GLY A 118 8.89 16.18 -14.41
N PRO A 119 8.80 17.19 -15.30
CA PRO A 119 7.80 18.25 -15.18
C PRO A 119 6.40 17.82 -15.64
N ALA A 120 6.30 16.75 -16.44
CA ALA A 120 5.05 16.30 -17.05
C ALA A 120 4.30 15.27 -16.18
N TYR A 121 3.00 15.23 -16.36
CA TYR A 121 2.12 14.16 -15.89
C TYR A 121 1.54 13.45 -17.10
N ARG A 122 1.55 12.13 -17.07
CA ARG A 122 1.06 11.25 -18.13
C ARG A 122 -0.07 10.40 -17.58
N MET A 123 -1.17 10.34 -18.31
CA MET A 123 -2.30 9.49 -17.95
C MET A 123 -2.55 8.49 -19.07
N TYR A 124 -2.66 7.23 -18.70
CA TYR A 124 -3.03 6.13 -19.59
C TYR A 124 -4.32 5.52 -19.08
N TYR A 125 -5.22 5.19 -19.98
CA TYR A 125 -6.50 4.61 -19.61
C TYR A 125 -7.06 3.74 -20.73
N ARG A 126 -7.83 2.75 -20.34
CA ARG A 126 -8.58 1.93 -21.27
C ARG A 126 -9.69 2.77 -21.90
N CYS A 127 -9.81 2.72 -23.22
CA CYS A 127 -10.94 3.21 -24.01
C CYS A 127 -11.77 2.03 -24.44
N LEU A 128 -13.06 2.00 -24.07
CA LEU A 128 -13.99 0.93 -24.40
C LEU A 128 -15.41 1.47 -24.51
N PRO A 129 -15.92 1.71 -25.74
CA PRO A 129 -17.26 2.29 -25.92
C PRO A 129 -18.39 1.28 -25.74
N ILE A 130 -18.10 -0.04 -25.87
CA ILE A 130 -19.12 -1.11 -25.92
C ILE A 130 -18.93 -2.07 -24.75
N ALA A 131 -19.99 -2.29 -23.95
CA ALA A 131 -19.99 -3.24 -22.85
C ALA A 131 -19.66 -4.69 -23.31
N GLY A 132 -18.94 -5.43 -22.48
CA GLY A 132 -18.64 -6.85 -22.72
C GLY A 132 -17.71 -7.13 -23.89
N LYS A 133 -16.97 -6.12 -24.36
CA LYS A 133 -15.95 -6.25 -25.42
C LYS A 133 -14.52 -6.16 -24.87
N ASP A 134 -14.36 -6.50 -23.60
CA ASP A 134 -13.06 -6.59 -22.94
C ASP A 134 -12.09 -7.50 -23.71
N GLY A 135 -10.88 -7.03 -23.98
CA GLY A 135 -9.84 -7.76 -24.70
C GLY A 135 -10.13 -8.01 -26.19
N SER A 136 -11.06 -7.27 -26.78
CA SER A 136 -11.35 -7.29 -28.23
C SER A 136 -10.74 -6.08 -28.94
N ASP A 137 -10.83 -6.04 -30.28
CA ASP A 137 -10.37 -4.91 -31.10
C ASP A 137 -11.18 -3.62 -30.89
N ASN A 138 -12.29 -3.67 -30.14
CA ASN A 138 -13.00 -2.47 -29.69
C ASN A 138 -12.33 -1.79 -28.50
N GLU A 139 -11.33 -2.40 -27.89
CA GLU A 139 -10.59 -1.86 -26.78
C GLU A 139 -9.26 -1.23 -27.23
N ALA A 140 -9.01 0.00 -26.80
CA ALA A 140 -7.75 0.69 -27.01
C ALA A 140 -7.20 1.21 -25.68
N THR A 141 -5.91 1.53 -25.64
CA THR A 141 -5.31 2.31 -24.57
C THR A 141 -5.11 3.74 -25.06
N CYS A 142 -5.70 4.70 -24.37
CA CYS A 142 -5.64 6.11 -24.67
C CYS A 142 -4.73 6.87 -23.70
N TYR A 143 -4.40 8.09 -24.06
CA TYR A 143 -3.43 8.93 -23.38
C TYR A 143 -3.96 10.34 -23.16
N ALA A 144 -3.64 10.92 -22.00
CA ALA A 144 -3.75 12.34 -21.74
C ALA A 144 -2.51 12.84 -21.01
N GLU A 145 -2.24 14.11 -21.11
CA GLU A 145 -1.07 14.75 -20.50
C GLU A 145 -1.42 16.03 -19.77
N SER A 146 -0.58 16.41 -18.83
CA SER A 146 -0.71 17.62 -18.03
C SER A 146 0.66 18.13 -17.59
N THR A 147 0.78 19.44 -17.35
CA THR A 147 1.96 20.07 -16.74
C THR A 147 1.82 20.27 -15.24
N ASP A 148 0.59 20.19 -14.71
CA ASP A 148 0.28 20.48 -13.31
C ASP A 148 -0.43 19.31 -12.56
N GLY A 149 -0.88 18.29 -13.32
CA GLY A 149 -1.70 17.20 -12.78
C GLY A 149 -3.15 17.62 -12.50
N LEU A 150 -3.54 18.84 -12.83
CA LEU A 150 -4.88 19.39 -12.58
C LEU A 150 -5.69 19.50 -13.85
N ARG A 151 -5.10 20.06 -14.91
CA ARG A 151 -5.69 20.26 -16.22
C ARG A 151 -5.09 19.28 -17.20
N TRP A 152 -5.94 18.49 -17.84
CA TRP A 152 -5.54 17.41 -18.72
C TRP A 152 -5.93 17.71 -20.16
N THR A 153 -5.02 17.43 -21.09
CA THR A 153 -5.26 17.50 -22.53
C THR A 153 -5.15 16.12 -23.16
N LYS A 154 -5.96 15.84 -24.15
CA LYS A 154 -5.95 14.61 -24.95
C LYS A 154 -5.37 14.97 -26.32
N PRO A 155 -4.06 14.76 -26.58
CA PRO A 155 -3.42 15.19 -27.82
C PRO A 155 -3.83 14.32 -29.01
N GLU A 156 -3.90 14.89 -30.19
CA GLU A 156 -4.01 14.16 -31.47
C GLU A 156 -2.68 13.47 -31.80
N LEU A 157 -2.47 12.23 -31.34
CA LEU A 157 -1.21 11.51 -31.53
C LEU A 157 -1.03 10.98 -32.96
N ARG A 158 -2.14 10.64 -33.64
CA ARG A 158 -2.17 10.12 -35.04
C ARG A 158 -1.39 8.80 -35.22
N ILE A 159 -1.18 8.02 -34.16
CA ILE A 159 -0.45 6.75 -34.19
C ILE A 159 -1.34 5.64 -34.77
N TYR A 160 -2.58 5.55 -34.32
CA TYR A 160 -3.55 4.53 -34.72
C TYR A 160 -4.75 5.18 -35.41
N GLU A 161 -5.47 4.40 -36.20
CA GLU A 161 -6.77 4.77 -36.72
C GLU A 161 -7.87 4.14 -35.82
N LEU A 162 -8.78 4.98 -35.32
CA LEU A 162 -9.93 4.55 -34.55
C LEU A 162 -11.19 5.14 -35.16
N MET A 163 -12.22 4.30 -35.41
CA MET A 163 -13.50 4.75 -35.99
C MET A 163 -13.33 5.62 -37.26
N GLY A 164 -12.40 5.22 -38.13
CA GLY A 164 -12.14 5.92 -39.42
C GLY A 164 -11.35 7.22 -39.30
N SER A 165 -10.77 7.53 -38.12
CA SER A 165 -10.00 8.74 -37.90
C SER A 165 -8.68 8.48 -37.20
N ARG A 166 -7.61 9.14 -37.66
CA ARG A 166 -6.32 9.20 -36.94
C ARG A 166 -6.23 10.37 -35.96
N LYS A 167 -7.21 11.25 -35.92
CA LYS A 167 -7.27 12.36 -34.96
C LYS A 167 -7.75 11.85 -33.60
N ASN A 168 -6.92 11.06 -32.94
CA ASN A 168 -7.19 10.46 -31.64
C ASN A 168 -5.93 10.40 -30.77
N ASN A 169 -6.12 10.05 -29.51
CA ASN A 169 -5.08 9.98 -28.47
C ASN A 169 -4.71 8.53 -28.09
N ALA A 170 -4.93 7.56 -28.97
CA ALA A 170 -4.58 6.16 -28.70
C ALA A 170 -3.07 5.92 -28.78
N VAL A 171 -2.53 5.20 -27.79
CA VAL A 171 -1.12 4.77 -27.70
C VAL A 171 -0.96 3.27 -27.94
N LEU A 172 -2.06 2.50 -27.87
CA LEU A 172 -2.09 1.09 -28.24
C LEU A 172 -3.51 0.73 -28.73
N ALA A 173 -3.62 0.23 -29.95
CA ALA A 173 -4.86 -0.24 -30.55
C ALA A 173 -4.58 -1.38 -31.52
N HIS A 174 -5.62 -2.10 -31.97
CA HIS A 174 -5.51 -3.26 -32.88
C HIS A 174 -4.51 -4.32 -32.41
N SER A 175 -4.42 -4.49 -31.10
CA SER A 175 -3.46 -5.38 -30.44
C SER A 175 -4.17 -6.32 -29.45
N ALA A 176 -5.44 -6.65 -29.73
CA ALA A 176 -6.18 -7.59 -28.90
C ALA A 176 -5.46 -8.95 -28.78
N PRO A 177 -5.45 -9.59 -27.61
CA PRO A 177 -6.06 -9.13 -26.36
C PRO A 177 -5.16 -8.27 -25.46
N PHE A 178 -4.05 -7.77 -25.96
CA PHE A 178 -3.00 -7.12 -25.17
C PHE A 178 -3.31 -5.66 -24.81
N THR A 179 -4.31 -5.05 -25.44
CA THR A 179 -4.90 -3.77 -25.00
C THR A 179 -5.63 -3.91 -23.68
N HIS A 180 -6.02 -5.14 -23.30
CA HIS A 180 -6.79 -5.38 -22.10
C HIS A 180 -5.98 -5.09 -20.84
N ASN A 181 -6.48 -4.11 -20.08
CA ASN A 181 -5.88 -3.66 -18.83
C ASN A 181 -4.38 -3.33 -18.93
N PHE A 182 -3.99 -2.78 -20.07
CA PHE A 182 -2.62 -2.34 -20.33
C PHE A 182 -2.19 -1.30 -19.29
N SER A 183 -1.18 -1.63 -18.49
CA SER A 183 -0.74 -0.85 -17.33
C SER A 183 0.69 -0.38 -17.48
N PRO A 184 0.91 0.85 -17.98
CA PRO A 184 2.24 1.45 -18.07
C PRO A 184 2.86 1.77 -16.71
N LEU A 185 4.20 1.70 -16.65
CA LEU A 185 5.03 2.19 -15.56
C LEU A 185 6.24 2.96 -16.13
N LEU A 186 6.77 3.90 -15.36
CA LEU A 186 8.07 4.49 -15.57
C LEU A 186 9.11 3.64 -14.84
N ASP A 187 10.08 3.10 -15.56
CA ASP A 187 11.14 2.28 -14.97
C ASP A 187 12.22 3.19 -14.40
N VAL A 188 12.28 3.26 -13.07
CA VAL A 188 13.25 4.08 -12.32
C VAL A 188 14.52 3.32 -11.95
N ARG A 189 14.66 2.07 -12.39
CA ARG A 189 15.83 1.26 -12.15
C ARG A 189 17.09 1.91 -12.74
N SER A 190 18.17 1.93 -11.96
CA SER A 190 19.46 2.42 -12.45
C SER A 190 19.95 1.60 -13.65
N GLY A 191 20.42 2.28 -14.70
CA GLY A 191 20.96 1.66 -15.89
C GLY A 191 19.93 1.09 -16.88
N VAL A 192 18.63 1.41 -16.72
CA VAL A 192 17.62 1.01 -17.71
C VAL A 192 17.95 1.65 -19.08
N PRO A 193 17.91 0.88 -20.20
CA PRO A 193 18.12 1.44 -21.53
C PRO A 193 17.07 2.52 -21.83
N ALA A 194 17.49 3.62 -22.47
CA ALA A 194 16.58 4.71 -22.86
C ALA A 194 15.39 4.21 -23.72
N ALA A 195 15.61 3.20 -24.56
CA ALA A 195 14.56 2.57 -25.37
C ALA A 195 13.52 1.78 -24.56
N GLU A 196 13.79 1.51 -23.28
CA GLU A 196 12.95 0.73 -22.35
C GLU A 196 12.51 1.55 -21.13
N ARG A 197 12.62 2.86 -21.21
CA ARG A 197 12.33 3.77 -20.12
C ARG A 197 10.92 3.61 -19.56
N PHE A 198 9.97 3.27 -20.40
CA PHE A 198 8.63 2.87 -20.01
C PHE A 198 8.45 1.39 -20.27
N LYS A 199 7.77 0.73 -19.35
CA LYS A 199 7.37 -0.68 -19.45
C LYS A 199 5.87 -0.81 -19.22
N ALA A 200 5.27 -1.89 -19.72
CA ALA A 200 3.86 -2.19 -19.46
C ALA A 200 3.62 -3.71 -19.52
N LEU A 201 2.55 -4.12 -18.88
CA LEU A 201 1.98 -5.45 -18.99
C LEU A 201 0.57 -5.34 -19.56
N GLY A 202 0.21 -6.21 -20.50
CA GLY A 202 -1.12 -6.27 -21.10
C GLY A 202 -1.50 -7.69 -21.47
N GLY A 203 -2.80 -8.01 -21.39
CA GLY A 203 -3.32 -9.33 -21.73
C GLY A 203 -4.48 -9.77 -20.84
N THR A 204 -4.94 -10.99 -21.07
CA THR A 204 -6.09 -11.62 -20.41
C THR A 204 -5.68 -12.93 -19.75
N LYS A 205 -6.58 -13.56 -19.00
CA LYS A 205 -6.36 -14.90 -18.45
C LYS A 205 -5.97 -15.93 -19.53
N ARG A 206 -6.52 -15.80 -20.74
CA ARG A 206 -6.27 -16.75 -21.84
C ARG A 206 -4.91 -16.54 -22.49
N SER A 207 -4.49 -15.28 -22.69
CA SER A 207 -3.22 -14.94 -23.34
C SER A 207 -2.03 -14.96 -22.37
N GLY A 208 -2.28 -14.83 -21.07
CA GLY A 208 -1.27 -14.39 -20.13
C GLY A 208 -0.96 -12.89 -20.31
N LEU A 209 -0.03 -12.37 -19.52
CA LEU A 209 0.47 -11.00 -19.65
C LEU A 209 1.75 -10.97 -20.49
N VAL A 210 1.75 -10.13 -21.51
CA VAL A 210 2.91 -9.84 -22.36
C VAL A 210 3.56 -8.54 -21.91
N ALA A 211 4.88 -8.50 -21.92
CA ALA A 211 5.68 -7.33 -21.59
C ALA A 211 5.88 -6.42 -22.81
N PHE A 212 5.69 -5.13 -22.59
CA PHE A 212 5.92 -4.07 -23.58
C PHE A 212 6.92 -3.05 -23.06
N VAL A 213 7.62 -2.39 -23.98
CA VAL A 213 8.55 -1.30 -23.70
C VAL A 213 8.31 -0.13 -24.64
N SER A 214 8.70 1.06 -24.16
CA SER A 214 8.65 2.30 -24.94
C SER A 214 9.73 3.26 -24.46
N ALA A 215 10.32 4.02 -25.37
CA ALA A 215 11.25 5.11 -25.06
C ALA A 215 10.51 6.38 -24.64
N ASP A 216 9.36 6.64 -25.25
CA ASP A 216 8.60 7.90 -25.14
C ASP A 216 7.28 7.77 -24.35
N GLY A 217 6.88 6.52 -24.04
CA GLY A 217 5.59 6.23 -23.41
C GLY A 217 4.39 6.31 -24.36
N LEU A 218 4.62 6.59 -25.64
CA LEU A 218 3.57 6.75 -26.65
C LEU A 218 3.59 5.63 -27.70
N ARG A 219 4.79 5.21 -28.12
CA ARG A 219 4.99 4.13 -29.09
C ARG A 219 5.50 2.90 -28.38
N TRP A 220 4.69 1.85 -28.40
CA TRP A 220 4.93 0.61 -27.66
C TRP A 220 5.30 -0.54 -28.59
N LYS A 221 6.24 -1.36 -28.16
CA LYS A 221 6.59 -2.63 -28.79
C LYS A 221 6.66 -3.73 -27.74
N LYS A 222 6.37 -4.95 -28.15
CA LYS A 222 6.58 -6.10 -27.26
C LYS A 222 8.06 -6.25 -26.95
N LEU A 223 8.38 -6.51 -25.69
CA LEU A 223 9.73 -6.86 -25.25
C LEU A 223 10.03 -8.33 -25.59
N ARG A 224 8.99 -9.19 -25.52
CA ARG A 224 9.01 -10.60 -25.92
C ARG A 224 7.62 -10.98 -26.44
N GLU A 225 7.56 -11.87 -27.44
CA GLU A 225 6.27 -12.32 -28.01
C GLU A 225 5.47 -13.20 -27.04
N GLN A 226 6.17 -14.04 -26.25
CA GLN A 226 5.56 -14.95 -25.29
C GLN A 226 5.12 -14.19 -24.04
N ALA A 227 4.05 -14.66 -23.41
CA ALA A 227 3.60 -14.17 -22.13
C ALA A 227 4.69 -14.36 -21.07
N VAL A 228 4.89 -13.35 -20.25
CA VAL A 228 5.86 -13.34 -19.13
C VAL A 228 5.22 -13.77 -17.81
N ILE A 229 3.89 -13.59 -17.65
CA ILE A 229 3.12 -14.07 -16.49
C ILE A 229 1.91 -14.82 -17.03
N THR A 230 1.78 -16.11 -16.69
CA THR A 230 0.73 -16.98 -17.21
C THR A 230 -0.29 -17.45 -16.17
N LYS A 231 0.02 -17.30 -14.88
CA LYS A 231 -0.82 -17.74 -13.76
C LYS A 231 -1.52 -16.54 -13.11
N GLY A 232 -2.79 -16.31 -13.39
CA GLY A 232 -3.61 -15.23 -12.85
C GLY A 232 -4.94 -15.09 -13.59
N TYR A 233 -5.80 -14.21 -13.12
CA TYR A 233 -7.06 -13.91 -13.84
C TYR A 233 -6.92 -12.71 -14.79
N PHE A 234 -6.05 -11.74 -14.45
CA PHE A 234 -5.68 -10.57 -15.26
C PHE A 234 -6.84 -9.68 -15.75
N ASP A 235 -8.04 -9.94 -15.27
CA ASP A 235 -9.26 -9.19 -15.59
C ASP A 235 -9.48 -8.06 -14.57
N SER A 236 -8.45 -7.29 -14.36
CA SER A 236 -8.38 -6.00 -13.67
C SER A 236 -7.02 -5.39 -13.96
N GLN A 237 -6.73 -4.19 -13.46
CA GLN A 237 -5.43 -3.59 -13.68
C GLN A 237 -4.32 -4.43 -13.04
N ASN A 238 -3.32 -4.81 -13.84
CA ASN A 238 -2.16 -5.59 -13.41
C ASN A 238 -1.02 -4.60 -13.18
N VAL A 239 -0.76 -4.25 -11.91
CA VAL A 239 0.13 -3.15 -11.57
C VAL A 239 1.54 -3.64 -11.34
N ALA A 240 2.52 -3.03 -11.99
CA ALA A 240 3.92 -3.36 -11.83
C ALA A 240 4.76 -2.11 -11.58
N PHE A 241 5.91 -2.28 -10.90
CA PHE A 241 6.88 -1.23 -10.66
C PHE A 241 8.25 -1.82 -10.32
N TRP A 242 9.32 -1.03 -10.45
CA TRP A 242 10.61 -1.34 -9.85
C TRP A 242 10.61 -0.96 -8.38
N SER A 243 10.99 -1.89 -7.52
CA SER A 243 11.20 -1.64 -6.10
C SER A 243 12.68 -1.49 -5.77
N GLU A 244 13.10 -0.30 -5.39
CA GLU A 244 14.46 -0.08 -4.89
C GLU A 244 14.71 -0.83 -3.57
N ALA A 245 13.71 -0.86 -2.68
CA ALA A 245 13.80 -1.53 -1.39
C ALA A 245 13.97 -3.06 -1.49
N GLU A 246 13.36 -3.69 -2.51
CA GLU A 246 13.47 -5.12 -2.76
C GLU A 246 14.46 -5.44 -3.89
N ASN A 247 15.00 -4.43 -4.57
CA ASN A 247 15.91 -4.55 -5.72
C ASN A 247 15.36 -5.51 -6.79
N GLN A 248 14.09 -5.34 -7.16
CA GLN A 248 13.39 -6.17 -8.17
C GLN A 248 12.11 -5.50 -8.64
N TYR A 249 11.61 -5.93 -9.80
CA TYR A 249 10.25 -5.61 -10.21
C TYR A 249 9.26 -6.39 -9.36
N VAL A 250 8.16 -5.75 -9.05
CA VAL A 250 7.02 -6.32 -8.33
C VAL A 250 5.79 -6.15 -9.19
N CYS A 251 4.98 -7.19 -9.31
CA CYS A 251 3.69 -7.12 -9.99
C CYS A 251 2.59 -7.66 -9.09
N TYR A 252 1.51 -6.89 -8.97
CA TYR A 252 0.28 -7.31 -8.29
C TYR A 252 -0.85 -7.46 -9.32
N PHE A 253 -1.60 -8.53 -9.20
CA PHE A 253 -2.75 -8.81 -10.04
C PHE A 253 -3.83 -9.58 -9.29
N ARG A 254 -5.00 -9.68 -9.90
CA ARG A 254 -6.14 -10.35 -9.31
C ARG A 254 -6.10 -11.87 -9.53
N THR A 255 -6.44 -12.60 -8.46
CA THR A 255 -6.81 -14.01 -8.48
C THR A 255 -8.14 -14.21 -7.76
N PHE A 256 -8.54 -15.45 -7.56
CA PHE A 256 -9.67 -15.82 -6.72
C PHE A 256 -9.23 -16.84 -5.69
N LYS A 257 -9.67 -16.64 -4.46
CA LYS A 257 -9.48 -17.59 -3.36
C LYS A 257 -10.83 -18.15 -2.92
N THR A 258 -10.92 -19.45 -2.73
CA THR A 258 -12.14 -20.06 -2.19
C THR A 258 -12.13 -19.92 -0.67
N ILE A 259 -13.11 -19.20 -0.12
CA ILE A 259 -13.29 -18.99 1.31
C ILE A 259 -14.73 -19.34 1.66
N ALA A 260 -14.92 -20.27 2.59
CA ALA A 260 -16.23 -20.81 2.96
C ALA A 260 -17.08 -21.22 1.73
N GLY A 261 -16.45 -21.87 0.73
CA GLY A 261 -17.11 -22.34 -0.48
C GLY A 261 -17.42 -21.25 -1.52
N LYS A 262 -17.05 -20.00 -1.29
CA LYS A 262 -17.30 -18.87 -2.22
C LYS A 262 -15.99 -18.34 -2.79
N GLY A 263 -16.01 -18.00 -4.09
CA GLY A 263 -14.88 -17.34 -4.74
C GLY A 263 -14.78 -15.87 -4.33
N VAL A 264 -13.71 -15.51 -3.63
CA VAL A 264 -13.40 -14.13 -3.21
C VAL A 264 -12.31 -13.58 -4.10
N ARG A 265 -12.48 -12.37 -4.65
CA ARG A 265 -11.43 -11.65 -5.39
C ARG A 265 -10.27 -11.37 -4.47
N TRP A 266 -9.08 -11.81 -4.89
CA TRP A 266 -7.87 -11.75 -4.07
C TRP A 266 -6.74 -11.04 -4.81
N ILE A 267 -5.75 -10.56 -4.08
CA ILE A 267 -4.54 -9.96 -4.63
C ILE A 267 -3.41 -10.98 -4.52
N THR A 268 -2.70 -11.18 -5.63
CA THR A 268 -1.54 -12.06 -5.73
C THR A 268 -0.36 -11.26 -6.24
N ARG A 269 0.83 -11.62 -5.80
CA ARG A 269 2.09 -10.95 -6.08
C ARG A 269 3.06 -11.89 -6.79
N THR A 270 3.82 -11.36 -7.74
CA THR A 270 5.01 -12.00 -8.32
C THR A 270 6.14 -10.99 -8.48
N THR A 271 7.36 -11.45 -8.63
CA THR A 271 8.57 -10.60 -8.72
C THR A 271 9.48 -11.03 -9.86
N SER A 272 10.31 -10.09 -10.35
CA SER A 272 11.27 -10.36 -11.43
C SER A 272 12.52 -9.49 -11.27
N LYS A 273 13.67 -9.98 -11.72
CA LYS A 273 14.91 -9.19 -11.77
C LYS A 273 15.09 -8.44 -13.09
N ASP A 274 14.42 -8.87 -14.15
CA ASP A 274 14.62 -8.41 -15.54
C ASP A 274 13.32 -7.99 -16.27
N PHE A 275 12.16 -8.11 -15.61
CA PHE A 275 10.84 -7.89 -16.20
C PHE A 275 10.37 -8.98 -17.18
N LEU A 276 11.16 -10.02 -17.37
CA LEU A 276 10.88 -11.14 -18.30
C LEU A 276 10.59 -12.43 -17.56
N ASP A 277 11.45 -12.77 -16.60
CA ASP A 277 11.32 -14.00 -15.84
C ASP A 277 10.76 -13.70 -14.45
N TRP A 278 9.52 -14.15 -14.22
CA TRP A 278 8.76 -13.87 -13.02
C TRP A 278 8.66 -15.09 -12.11
N SER A 279 8.77 -14.85 -10.81
CA SER A 279 8.61 -15.88 -9.78
C SER A 279 7.23 -16.52 -9.81
N GLU A 280 7.10 -17.70 -9.18
CA GLU A 280 5.76 -18.24 -8.88
C GLU A 280 4.94 -17.21 -8.09
N PRO A 281 3.68 -17.00 -8.49
CA PRO A 281 2.79 -16.06 -7.80
C PRO A 281 2.49 -16.51 -6.37
N VAL A 282 2.48 -15.54 -5.44
CA VAL A 282 2.17 -15.76 -4.03
C VAL A 282 0.99 -14.87 -3.62
N ASP A 283 0.00 -15.45 -2.96
CA ASP A 283 -1.15 -14.71 -2.44
C ASP A 283 -0.73 -13.72 -1.36
N MET A 284 -1.28 -12.52 -1.41
CA MET A 284 -1.13 -11.55 -0.33
C MET A 284 -1.92 -11.99 0.90
N THR A 285 -1.40 -11.66 2.07
CA THR A 285 -2.07 -11.85 3.36
C THR A 285 -2.45 -10.50 3.97
N PHE A 286 -3.48 -10.49 4.81
CA PHE A 286 -4.03 -9.26 5.41
C PHE A 286 -4.06 -9.34 6.94
N GLY A 287 -3.24 -10.22 7.54
CA GLY A 287 -3.27 -10.48 8.98
C GLY A 287 -4.64 -11.04 9.41
N ASP A 288 -5.20 -10.48 10.48
CA ASP A 288 -6.49 -10.90 11.06
C ASP A 288 -7.69 -10.18 10.42
N ALA A 289 -7.47 -9.35 9.40
CA ALA A 289 -8.57 -8.67 8.72
C ALA A 289 -9.50 -9.67 8.03
N PRO A 290 -10.83 -9.48 8.10
CA PRO A 290 -11.78 -10.35 7.43
C PRO A 290 -11.58 -10.31 5.91
N PRO A 291 -11.88 -11.41 5.21
CA PRO A 291 -11.79 -11.45 3.76
C PRO A 291 -12.70 -10.43 3.09
N GLU A 292 -12.15 -9.67 2.15
CA GLU A 292 -12.86 -8.67 1.34
C GLU A 292 -12.66 -8.96 -0.15
N HIS A 293 -13.64 -8.64 -1.00
CA HIS A 293 -13.45 -8.63 -2.45
C HIS A 293 -12.68 -7.36 -2.85
N LEU A 294 -11.38 -7.47 -3.08
CA LEU A 294 -10.54 -6.39 -3.60
C LEU A 294 -10.47 -6.50 -5.12
N TYR A 295 -11.23 -5.66 -5.84
CA TYR A 295 -11.36 -5.76 -7.30
C TYR A 295 -10.11 -5.28 -8.02
N THR A 296 -9.61 -4.10 -7.63
CA THR A 296 -8.30 -3.55 -8.03
C THR A 296 -7.46 -3.31 -6.78
N ASN A 297 -6.15 -3.21 -6.90
CA ASN A 297 -5.30 -2.97 -5.73
C ASN A 297 -4.49 -1.68 -5.78
N GLN A 298 -4.13 -1.18 -6.97
CA GLN A 298 -3.38 0.05 -7.27
C GLN A 298 -2.15 0.29 -6.38
N THR A 299 -1.47 -0.80 -6.02
CA THR A 299 -0.31 -0.76 -5.14
C THR A 299 0.92 -0.23 -5.88
N HIS A 300 1.58 0.76 -5.29
CA HIS A 300 2.78 1.40 -5.83
C HIS A 300 3.67 1.95 -4.72
N PRO A 301 4.99 2.12 -4.93
CA PRO A 301 5.87 2.81 -4.00
C PRO A 301 5.44 4.26 -3.81
N TYR A 302 5.41 4.73 -2.57
CA TYR A 302 5.14 6.13 -2.31
C TYR A 302 6.37 6.97 -2.66
N PHE A 303 6.24 7.97 -3.51
CA PHE A 303 7.37 8.70 -4.09
C PHE A 303 8.28 9.42 -3.08
N ARG A 304 7.79 9.75 -1.89
CA ARG A 304 8.60 10.33 -0.79
C ARG A 304 9.21 9.28 0.14
N ALA A 305 8.65 8.07 0.14
CA ALA A 305 9.09 6.94 0.96
C ALA A 305 8.99 5.63 0.15
N PRO A 306 9.90 5.39 -0.82
CA PRO A 306 9.77 4.28 -1.79
C PRO A 306 9.79 2.87 -1.18
N HIS A 307 10.25 2.73 0.06
CA HIS A 307 10.20 1.49 0.83
C HIS A 307 8.80 1.17 1.37
N LEU A 308 7.89 2.14 1.35
CA LEU A 308 6.48 2.01 1.74
C LEU A 308 5.61 2.00 0.48
N TYR A 309 4.86 0.94 0.27
CA TYR A 309 3.90 0.85 -0.83
C TYR A 309 2.52 1.20 -0.33
N ILE A 310 1.87 2.09 -1.05
CA ILE A 310 0.48 2.51 -0.85
C ILE A 310 -0.39 1.75 -1.84
N GLY A 311 -1.39 1.04 -1.35
CA GLY A 311 -2.40 0.36 -2.15
C GLY A 311 -3.77 1.01 -1.92
N ILE A 312 -4.31 1.68 -2.93
CA ILE A 312 -5.71 2.14 -2.89
C ILE A 312 -6.52 1.12 -3.66
N ALA A 313 -7.29 0.30 -2.95
CA ALA A 313 -8.01 -0.82 -3.54
C ALA A 313 -9.51 -0.53 -3.68
N ALA A 314 -10.10 -0.94 -4.80
CA ALA A 314 -11.55 -0.96 -4.94
C ALA A 314 -12.11 -2.16 -4.16
N ARG A 315 -12.78 -1.90 -3.03
CA ARG A 315 -13.54 -2.90 -2.30
C ARG A 315 -14.90 -3.07 -2.97
N PHE A 316 -15.13 -4.26 -3.50
CA PHE A 316 -16.32 -4.59 -4.26
C PHE A 316 -17.30 -5.39 -3.41
N MET A 317 -18.56 -5.00 -3.45
CA MET A 317 -19.63 -5.62 -2.67
C MET A 317 -20.61 -6.35 -3.61
N PRO A 318 -20.35 -7.62 -3.97
CA PRO A 318 -21.18 -8.35 -4.90
C PRO A 318 -22.60 -8.53 -4.35
N GLY A 319 -23.59 -8.24 -5.20
CA GLY A 319 -25.01 -8.38 -4.86
C GLY A 319 -25.53 -7.30 -3.89
N ARG A 320 -24.73 -6.32 -3.49
CA ARG A 320 -25.18 -5.19 -2.68
C ARG A 320 -25.78 -4.12 -3.57
N GLN A 321 -26.97 -4.40 -4.05
CA GLN A 321 -27.73 -3.50 -4.91
C GLN A 321 -28.36 -2.37 -4.07
N VAL A 322 -28.13 -1.11 -4.49
CA VAL A 322 -28.66 0.08 -3.83
C VAL A 322 -29.86 0.64 -4.61
N LEU A 323 -29.78 0.67 -5.94
CA LEU A 323 -30.80 1.23 -6.81
C LEU A 323 -31.85 0.17 -7.19
N THR A 324 -33.13 0.58 -7.27
CA THR A 324 -34.14 -0.20 -7.98
C THR A 324 -33.87 -0.20 -9.49
N GLY A 325 -34.48 -1.13 -10.23
CA GLY A 325 -34.38 -1.11 -11.70
C GLY A 325 -34.94 0.14 -12.35
N GLU A 326 -35.94 0.78 -11.74
CA GLU A 326 -36.50 2.06 -12.21
C GLU A 326 -35.52 3.21 -12.00
N GLN A 327 -34.93 3.32 -10.81
CA GLN A 327 -33.90 4.31 -10.51
C GLN A 327 -32.68 4.15 -11.43
N ALA A 328 -32.24 2.91 -11.68
CA ALA A 328 -31.15 2.63 -12.60
C ALA A 328 -31.47 3.10 -14.04
N ARG A 329 -32.69 2.86 -14.51
CA ARG A 329 -33.13 3.35 -15.82
C ARG A 329 -33.21 4.88 -15.88
N SER A 330 -33.68 5.56 -14.81
CA SER A 330 -33.80 7.02 -14.80
C SER A 330 -32.46 7.75 -14.93
N ILE A 331 -31.36 7.12 -14.51
CA ILE A 331 -29.99 7.65 -14.69
C ILE A 331 -29.24 6.99 -15.87
N ASN A 332 -29.95 6.22 -16.70
CA ASN A 332 -29.41 5.55 -17.88
C ASN A 332 -28.16 4.68 -17.62
N VAL A 333 -28.12 3.98 -16.48
CA VAL A 333 -27.05 3.03 -16.23
C VAL A 333 -27.27 1.78 -17.09
N ASP A 334 -26.18 1.21 -17.62
CA ASP A 334 -26.24 -0.06 -18.34
C ASP A 334 -26.85 -1.18 -17.45
N PRO A 335 -27.82 -1.97 -17.95
CA PRO A 335 -28.56 -2.95 -17.16
C PRO A 335 -27.67 -4.00 -16.45
N GLY A 336 -26.44 -4.21 -16.92
CA GLY A 336 -25.46 -5.11 -16.30
C GLY A 336 -24.73 -4.49 -15.10
N TYR A 337 -24.90 -3.18 -14.80
CA TYR A 337 -23.96 -2.44 -13.93
C TYR A 337 -24.61 -1.68 -12.76
N PHE A 338 -25.69 -2.21 -12.15
CA PHE A 338 -26.32 -1.59 -10.97
C PHE A 338 -26.62 -2.55 -9.81
N LYS A 339 -26.23 -3.83 -9.93
CA LYS A 339 -26.57 -4.87 -8.94
C LYS A 339 -25.55 -5.05 -7.82
N ASP A 340 -24.55 -4.23 -7.78
CA ASP A 340 -23.47 -4.19 -6.79
C ASP A 340 -22.94 -2.75 -6.64
N CYS A 341 -22.11 -2.53 -5.64
CA CYS A 341 -21.46 -1.24 -5.43
C CYS A 341 -20.02 -1.43 -4.95
N SER A 342 -19.24 -0.37 -4.93
CA SER A 342 -17.85 -0.36 -4.48
C SER A 342 -17.48 0.96 -3.80
N ASP A 343 -16.47 0.89 -2.93
CA ASP A 343 -15.77 2.02 -2.34
C ASP A 343 -14.25 1.79 -2.41
N ASN A 344 -13.45 2.71 -1.89
CA ASN A 344 -12.01 2.55 -1.83
C ASN A 344 -11.52 2.32 -0.41
N VAL A 345 -10.53 1.46 -0.26
CA VAL A 345 -9.85 1.17 1.01
C VAL A 345 -8.35 1.40 0.89
N LEU A 346 -7.72 1.73 2.01
CA LEU A 346 -6.28 1.90 2.11
C LEU A 346 -5.62 0.61 2.58
N LEU A 347 -4.61 0.17 1.83
CA LEU A 347 -3.69 -0.92 2.16
C LEU A 347 -2.28 -0.36 2.18
N THR A 348 -1.41 -0.86 3.03
CA THR A 348 0.01 -0.52 3.01
C THR A 348 0.87 -1.77 3.14
N THR A 349 2.08 -1.73 2.59
CA THR A 349 3.06 -2.80 2.76
C THR A 349 4.48 -2.25 2.60
N ARG A 350 5.44 -2.91 3.23
CA ARG A 350 6.88 -2.62 3.08
C ARG A 350 7.60 -3.73 2.30
N GLY A 351 6.88 -4.33 1.34
CA GLY A 351 7.35 -5.46 0.56
C GLY A 351 6.87 -6.82 1.09
N GLY A 352 7.37 -7.90 0.46
CA GLY A 352 6.90 -9.24 0.77
C GLY A 352 5.44 -9.47 0.39
N ASN A 353 4.78 -10.43 1.03
CA ASN A 353 3.43 -10.86 0.71
C ASN A 353 2.37 -10.50 1.78
N ARG A 354 2.63 -9.45 2.58
CA ARG A 354 1.70 -9.02 3.63
C ARG A 354 1.31 -7.56 3.46
N TYR A 355 0.01 -7.31 3.43
CA TYR A 355 -0.56 -5.98 3.62
C TYR A 355 -0.91 -5.71 5.09
N ALA A 356 -0.69 -4.48 5.52
CA ALA A 356 -1.36 -3.93 6.69
C ALA A 356 -2.72 -3.38 6.25
N ARG A 357 -3.79 -3.95 6.83
CA ARG A 357 -5.17 -3.49 6.69
C ARG A 357 -5.57 -2.77 7.99
N THR A 358 -4.82 -1.71 8.31
CA THR A 358 -4.94 -0.97 9.58
C THR A 358 -6.31 -0.32 9.76
N PHE A 359 -6.89 0.19 8.69
CA PHE A 359 -8.16 0.92 8.70
C PHE A 359 -9.20 0.11 7.92
N MET A 360 -10.25 -0.38 8.58
CA MET A 360 -11.29 -1.17 7.94
C MET A 360 -12.38 -0.32 7.26
N GLU A 361 -12.47 0.96 7.62
CA GLU A 361 -13.37 1.93 7.00
C GLU A 361 -12.95 2.29 5.57
N ALA A 362 -13.89 2.86 4.81
CA ALA A 362 -13.63 3.35 3.47
C ALA A 362 -12.67 4.54 3.50
N PHE A 363 -11.64 4.49 2.67
CA PHE A 363 -10.73 5.62 2.42
C PHE A 363 -11.41 6.72 1.58
N ILE A 364 -12.14 6.30 0.53
CA ILE A 364 -13.03 7.17 -0.24
C ILE A 364 -14.41 6.50 -0.32
N ARG A 365 -15.43 7.20 0.13
CA ARG A 365 -16.82 6.75 0.05
C ARG A 365 -17.42 7.10 -1.31
N PRO A 366 -18.49 6.40 -1.77
CA PRO A 366 -19.11 6.67 -3.07
C PRO A 366 -19.61 8.11 -3.24
N GLY A 367 -20.00 8.76 -2.16
CA GLY A 367 -20.55 10.13 -2.21
C GLY A 367 -22.06 10.16 -2.37
N ILE A 368 -22.58 11.38 -2.55
CA ILE A 368 -24.02 11.66 -2.67
C ILE A 368 -24.46 11.42 -4.12
N GLY A 369 -25.68 10.92 -4.29
CA GLY A 369 -26.31 10.68 -5.58
C GLY A 369 -26.33 9.20 -6.00
N PRO A 370 -27.44 8.74 -6.60
CA PRO A 370 -27.63 7.35 -7.00
C PRO A 370 -26.58 6.88 -8.02
N GLU A 371 -26.09 7.76 -8.88
CA GLU A 371 -25.09 7.48 -9.90
C GLU A 371 -23.73 6.99 -9.33
N ASN A 372 -23.45 7.28 -8.06
CA ASN A 372 -22.23 6.86 -7.37
C ASN A 372 -22.33 5.46 -6.73
N TRP A 373 -23.51 4.87 -6.73
CA TRP A 373 -23.82 3.60 -6.06
C TRP A 373 -24.12 2.47 -7.03
N THR A 374 -23.49 2.52 -8.20
CA THR A 374 -23.60 1.50 -9.24
C THR A 374 -22.31 0.71 -9.36
N SER A 375 -22.35 -0.40 -10.12
CA SER A 375 -21.21 -1.31 -10.30
C SER A 375 -20.01 -0.61 -10.89
N ARG A 376 -18.81 -0.95 -10.37
CA ARG A 376 -17.49 -0.50 -10.85
C ARG A 376 -17.30 1.04 -10.87
N THR A 377 -18.24 1.79 -10.36
CA THR A 377 -18.05 3.20 -9.98
C THR A 377 -17.12 3.26 -8.76
N ASN A 378 -16.33 4.32 -8.63
CA ASN A 378 -15.35 4.51 -7.55
C ASN A 378 -14.08 3.64 -7.67
N TYR A 379 -13.66 3.22 -8.87
CA TYR A 379 -12.38 2.54 -9.02
C TYR A 379 -11.23 3.55 -9.08
N PRO A 380 -10.18 3.38 -8.24
CA PRO A 380 -9.06 4.31 -8.18
C PRO A 380 -8.10 4.11 -9.36
N ALA A 381 -7.44 5.18 -9.78
CA ALA A 381 -6.31 5.14 -10.68
C ALA A 381 -5.04 4.62 -9.95
N LEU A 382 -4.12 4.07 -10.71
CA LEU A 382 -2.78 3.73 -10.23
C LEU A 382 -1.95 5.00 -10.04
N ASN A 383 -1.24 5.05 -8.95
CA ASN A 383 -0.36 6.08 -8.43
C ASN A 383 -1.06 7.28 -7.79
N VAL A 384 -0.37 7.78 -6.78
CA VAL A 384 -0.59 9.07 -6.13
C VAL A 384 0.54 9.99 -6.57
N VAL A 385 0.22 11.21 -6.98
CA VAL A 385 1.20 12.14 -7.53
C VAL A 385 1.21 13.48 -6.78
N PRO A 386 2.38 14.15 -6.64
CA PRO A 386 2.44 15.49 -6.06
C PRO A 386 1.80 16.49 -7.02
N THR A 387 0.92 17.37 -6.55
CA THR A 387 0.27 18.43 -7.33
C THR A 387 0.43 19.81 -6.70
N GLY A 388 1.16 19.89 -5.60
CA GLY A 388 1.53 21.12 -4.92
C GLY A 388 2.61 20.88 -3.88
N PRO A 389 3.17 21.93 -3.27
CA PRO A 389 4.22 21.80 -2.25
C PRO A 389 3.77 20.99 -1.01
N SER A 390 2.50 21.06 -0.68
CA SER A 390 1.89 20.37 0.46
C SER A 390 0.70 19.49 0.09
N GLU A 391 0.49 19.25 -1.21
CA GLU A 391 -0.67 18.53 -1.74
C GLU A 391 -0.23 17.35 -2.61
N ILE A 392 -0.92 16.22 -2.44
CA ILE A 392 -0.89 15.07 -3.34
C ILE A 392 -2.27 14.84 -3.92
N SER A 393 -2.31 14.35 -5.16
CA SER A 393 -3.55 13.99 -5.85
C SER A 393 -3.61 12.50 -6.15
N LEU A 394 -4.83 12.01 -6.12
CA LEU A 394 -5.24 10.70 -6.63
C LEU A 394 -6.52 10.87 -7.46
N TYR A 395 -6.78 9.91 -8.34
CA TYR A 395 -7.91 10.01 -9.26
C TYR A 395 -8.81 8.80 -9.10
N VAL A 396 -10.12 9.00 -9.26
CA VAL A 396 -11.11 7.94 -9.10
C VAL A 396 -12.15 8.08 -10.20
N GLN A 397 -12.48 6.99 -10.89
CA GLN A 397 -13.53 6.98 -11.89
C GLN A 397 -14.91 7.02 -11.25
N HIS A 398 -15.83 7.76 -11.87
CA HIS A 398 -17.23 7.91 -11.48
C HIS A 398 -18.15 7.64 -12.66
N ARG A 399 -19.37 7.17 -12.38
CA ARG A 399 -20.42 6.92 -13.35
C ARG A 399 -20.06 5.88 -14.40
N TYR A 400 -19.35 4.81 -14.00
CA TYR A 400 -19.06 3.70 -14.92
C TYR A 400 -20.35 3.05 -15.44
N GLY A 401 -20.41 2.80 -16.76
CA GLY A 401 -21.60 2.26 -17.41
C GLY A 401 -22.77 3.26 -17.50
N GLN A 402 -22.49 4.56 -17.39
CA GLN A 402 -23.48 5.63 -17.39
C GLN A 402 -23.07 6.78 -18.35
N PRO A 403 -24.03 7.59 -18.82
CA PRO A 403 -23.70 8.86 -19.47
C PRO A 403 -22.90 9.77 -18.56
N GLY A 404 -21.93 10.48 -19.13
CA GLY A 404 -21.08 11.38 -18.37
C GLY A 404 -20.06 10.67 -17.49
N HIS A 405 -19.65 9.45 -17.85
CA HIS A 405 -18.51 8.75 -17.23
C HIS A 405 -17.26 9.64 -17.24
N HIS A 406 -16.59 9.76 -16.09
CA HIS A 406 -15.48 10.69 -15.92
C HIS A 406 -14.53 10.23 -14.80
N LEU A 407 -13.38 10.88 -14.74
CA LEU A 407 -12.38 10.75 -13.69
C LEU A 407 -12.42 12.00 -12.81
N ARG A 408 -12.54 11.83 -11.48
CA ARG A 408 -12.46 12.92 -10.50
C ARG A 408 -11.10 12.93 -9.83
N ARG A 409 -10.59 14.11 -9.54
CA ARG A 409 -9.41 14.31 -8.72
C ARG A 409 -9.82 14.40 -7.25
N TYR A 410 -9.04 13.76 -6.40
CA TYR A 410 -9.13 13.87 -4.95
C TYR A 410 -7.77 14.33 -4.41
N THR A 411 -7.77 15.08 -3.36
CA THR A 411 -6.57 15.65 -2.76
C THR A 411 -6.38 15.22 -1.32
N LEU A 412 -5.13 15.09 -0.94
CA LEU A 412 -4.67 14.93 0.43
C LEU A 412 -3.50 15.87 0.70
N ARG A 413 -3.27 16.16 1.97
CA ARG A 413 -1.99 16.68 2.43
C ARG A 413 -0.86 15.73 2.00
N THR A 414 0.30 16.25 1.65
CA THR A 414 1.52 15.43 1.45
C THR A 414 1.78 14.58 2.68
N ASP A 415 2.00 13.27 2.49
CA ASP A 415 2.14 12.21 3.52
C ASP A 415 0.86 11.96 4.36
N GLY A 416 -0.25 12.57 4.02
CA GLY A 416 -1.45 12.70 4.85
C GLY A 416 -2.45 11.55 4.75
N PHE A 417 -2.07 10.32 4.37
CA PHE A 417 -2.98 9.18 4.30
C PHE A 417 -3.61 8.83 5.65
N ALA A 418 -2.81 8.93 6.70
CA ALA A 418 -3.21 8.75 8.08
C ALA A 418 -2.32 9.60 9.00
N SER A 419 -2.70 9.71 10.27
CA SER A 419 -1.94 10.44 11.29
C SER A 419 -2.07 9.76 12.65
N VAL A 420 -1.07 9.94 13.52
CA VAL A 420 -1.29 9.86 14.95
C VAL A 420 -2.01 11.15 15.35
N SER A 421 -3.24 11.02 15.84
CA SER A 421 -4.14 12.14 16.15
C SER A 421 -4.45 12.18 17.64
N ALA A 422 -4.21 13.32 18.27
CA ALA A 422 -4.58 13.58 19.67
C ALA A 422 -5.72 14.59 19.74
N PRO A 423 -6.72 14.37 20.61
CA PRO A 423 -7.80 15.32 20.84
C PRO A 423 -7.35 16.53 21.68
N TYR A 424 -8.26 17.47 21.91
CA TYR A 424 -8.03 18.67 22.75
C TYR A 424 -7.60 18.34 24.18
N GLN A 425 -8.05 17.19 24.73
CA GLN A 425 -7.66 16.70 26.06
C GLN A 425 -6.22 16.21 26.11
N GLY A 426 -5.58 16.06 24.95
CA GLY A 426 -4.23 15.58 24.82
C GLY A 426 -4.13 14.07 24.68
N GLY A 427 -2.93 13.62 24.35
CA GLY A 427 -2.56 12.23 24.23
C GLY A 427 -1.06 12.07 23.98
N GLU A 428 -0.61 10.83 23.97
CA GLU A 428 0.81 10.53 23.70
C GLU A 428 0.96 9.30 22.80
N MET A 429 2.08 9.29 22.08
CA MET A 429 2.60 8.14 21.36
C MET A 429 4.00 7.83 21.87
N VAL A 430 4.30 6.54 22.05
CA VAL A 430 5.65 6.03 22.23
C VAL A 430 5.96 5.06 21.11
N THR A 431 7.14 5.19 20.49
CA THR A 431 7.57 4.26 19.44
C THR A 431 8.20 3.01 20.02
N LYS A 432 8.22 1.94 19.23
CA LYS A 432 9.15 0.82 19.43
C LYS A 432 10.58 1.34 19.32
N PRO A 433 11.58 0.61 19.84
CA PRO A 433 12.98 0.98 19.64
C PRO A 433 13.33 0.93 18.14
N PHE A 434 14.05 1.97 17.69
CA PHE A 434 14.56 2.06 16.32
C PHE A 434 15.95 2.68 16.30
N ARG A 435 16.68 2.49 15.19
CA ARG A 435 17.94 3.20 14.88
C ARG A 435 17.70 4.15 13.72
N PHE A 436 18.44 5.26 13.73
CA PHE A 436 18.41 6.26 12.67
C PHE A 436 19.83 6.71 12.29
N THR A 437 19.95 7.34 11.12
CA THR A 437 21.11 8.13 10.71
C THR A 437 20.66 9.56 10.45
N GLY A 438 21.56 10.53 10.71
CA GLY A 438 21.25 11.94 10.57
C GLY A 438 21.43 12.70 11.88
N SER A 439 21.26 14.01 11.83
CA SER A 439 21.53 14.92 12.94
C SER A 439 20.32 15.71 13.42
N LYS A 440 19.19 15.66 12.70
CA LYS A 440 17.99 16.44 13.01
C LYS A 440 16.73 15.59 12.85
N LEU A 441 15.82 15.67 13.83
CA LEU A 441 14.47 15.13 13.71
C LEU A 441 13.58 16.10 12.93
N VAL A 442 13.02 15.65 11.82
CA VAL A 442 12.10 16.40 10.96
C VAL A 442 10.74 15.74 10.95
N ILE A 443 9.69 16.52 11.11
CA ILE A 443 8.31 16.03 11.20
C ILE A 443 7.38 16.70 10.20
N ASN A 444 6.34 15.97 9.81
CA ASN A 444 5.15 16.47 9.12
C ASN A 444 4.00 16.48 10.13
N PHE A 445 3.43 17.64 10.43
CA PHE A 445 2.44 17.80 11.51
C PHE A 445 1.45 18.92 11.22
N ALA A 446 0.36 18.93 11.97
CA ALA A 446 -0.57 20.05 12.06
C ALA A 446 -1.12 20.15 13.47
N THR A 447 -1.36 21.38 13.96
CA THR A 447 -2.05 21.65 15.21
C THR A 447 -3.20 22.63 15.00
N SER A 448 -4.11 22.69 15.97
CA SER A 448 -4.96 23.88 16.15
C SER A 448 -4.19 25.02 16.81
N ALA A 449 -4.81 26.20 16.99
CA ALA A 449 -4.20 27.33 17.66
C ALA A 449 -3.81 27.06 19.13
N PRO A 450 -4.63 26.37 19.96
CA PRO A 450 -4.26 25.94 21.32
C PRO A 450 -3.55 24.59 21.37
N GLY A 451 -3.32 23.97 20.23
CA GLY A 451 -2.68 22.66 20.10
C GLY A 451 -1.16 22.75 20.08
N GLY A 452 -0.49 21.62 20.30
CA GLY A 452 0.97 21.55 20.26
C GLY A 452 1.52 20.15 20.39
N LEU A 453 2.80 19.99 20.07
CA LEU A 453 3.56 18.75 20.24
C LEU A 453 4.84 19.03 21.03
N ARG A 454 5.22 18.06 21.88
CA ARG A 454 6.54 18.02 22.55
C ARG A 454 7.14 16.64 22.38
N PHE A 455 8.45 16.59 22.30
CA PHE A 455 9.21 15.40 21.95
C PHE A 455 10.22 15.03 23.05
N GLU A 456 10.29 13.75 23.38
CA GLU A 456 11.28 13.18 24.27
C GLU A 456 11.97 12.01 23.56
N ILE A 457 13.30 11.96 23.62
CA ILE A 457 14.05 10.79 23.16
C ILE A 457 14.43 9.96 24.39
N GLN A 458 14.12 8.67 24.30
CA GLN A 458 14.40 7.69 25.34
C GLN A 458 15.40 6.66 24.81
N ASP A 459 16.10 5.98 25.71
CA ASP A 459 16.87 4.78 25.35
C ASP A 459 15.93 3.61 24.98
N SER A 460 16.50 2.47 24.61
CA SER A 460 15.74 1.27 24.25
C SER A 460 14.83 0.74 25.36
N GLU A 461 15.16 1.05 26.62
CA GLU A 461 14.42 0.61 27.81
C GLU A 461 13.32 1.61 28.21
N GLY A 462 13.24 2.77 27.55
CA GLY A 462 12.24 3.79 27.79
C GLY A 462 12.65 4.84 28.82
N LYS A 463 13.93 4.93 29.18
CA LYS A 463 14.44 5.93 30.09
C LYS A 463 14.78 7.22 29.31
N PRO A 464 14.28 8.40 29.76
CA PRO A 464 14.56 9.66 29.09
C PRO A 464 16.06 10.00 29.05
N ILE A 465 16.56 10.37 27.88
CA ILE A 465 17.96 10.76 27.67
C ILE A 465 18.14 12.23 28.06
N PRO A 466 19.11 12.57 28.95
CA PRO A 466 19.39 13.96 29.33
C PRO A 466 19.72 14.83 28.10
N GLY A 467 19.19 16.05 28.05
CA GLY A 467 19.27 16.95 26.90
C GLY A 467 18.10 16.82 25.92
N TYR A 468 17.34 15.70 25.99
CA TYR A 468 16.22 15.39 25.08
C TYR A 468 14.93 15.01 25.83
N ARG A 469 14.80 15.44 27.10
CA ARG A 469 13.62 15.20 27.92
C ARG A 469 12.45 16.06 27.49
N LEU A 470 11.24 15.68 27.88
CA LEU A 470 10.01 16.39 27.53
C LEU A 470 10.01 17.86 27.98
N GLU A 471 10.52 18.16 29.19
CA GLU A 471 10.64 19.52 29.73
C GLU A 471 11.75 20.37 29.07
N GLU A 472 12.63 19.71 28.32
CA GLU A 472 13.68 20.37 27.53
C GLU A 472 13.21 20.61 26.07
N SER A 473 12.13 19.96 25.63
CA SER A 473 11.58 20.11 24.28
C SER A 473 10.95 21.50 24.11
N HIS A 474 11.30 22.19 23.03
CA HIS A 474 10.48 23.31 22.59
C HIS A 474 9.13 22.80 22.08
N GLU A 475 8.07 23.53 22.40
CA GLU A 475 6.75 23.21 21.89
C GLU A 475 6.66 23.52 20.39
N VAL A 476 6.14 22.57 19.62
CA VAL A 476 5.93 22.72 18.19
C VAL A 476 4.46 23.03 17.94
N ILE A 477 4.20 24.20 17.35
CA ILE A 477 2.86 24.68 16.99
C ILE A 477 2.89 25.04 15.51
N GLY A 478 1.80 24.82 14.80
CA GLY A 478 1.65 25.20 13.39
C GLY A 478 1.22 24.07 12.48
N ASN A 479 1.55 24.19 11.20
CA ASN A 479 1.15 23.26 10.14
C ASN A 479 2.24 23.24 9.06
N GLU A 480 3.16 22.28 9.12
CA GLU A 480 4.32 22.20 8.24
C GLU A 480 4.58 20.75 7.77
N ILE A 481 5.11 20.63 6.55
CA ILE A 481 5.48 19.32 5.96
C ILE A 481 6.86 18.88 6.48
N GLU A 482 7.76 19.83 6.76
CA GLU A 482 9.14 19.58 7.19
C GLU A 482 9.56 20.58 8.29
N ARG A 483 9.19 20.27 9.53
CA ARG A 483 9.59 21.04 10.71
C ARG A 483 10.72 20.33 11.44
N VAL A 484 11.81 21.04 11.70
CA VAL A 484 12.87 20.56 12.59
C VAL A 484 12.41 20.70 14.04
N VAL A 485 12.51 19.61 14.79
CA VAL A 485 12.27 19.58 16.25
C VAL A 485 13.53 20.02 16.97
N SER A 486 13.40 20.76 18.07
CA SER A 486 14.52 21.22 18.87
C SER A 486 14.24 21.13 20.37
N TRP A 487 15.32 21.07 21.12
CA TRP A 487 15.35 21.12 22.59
C TRP A 487 16.13 22.33 23.07
N LYS A 488 16.15 22.57 24.38
CA LYS A 488 16.91 23.68 24.97
C LYS A 488 18.39 23.70 24.56
N GLY A 489 18.97 22.52 24.31
CA GLY A 489 20.35 22.35 23.84
C GLY A 489 20.55 22.52 22.33
N GLY A 490 19.48 22.79 21.57
CA GLY A 490 19.52 22.90 20.11
C GLY A 490 18.74 21.80 19.40
N ASP A 491 19.03 21.60 18.10
CA ASP A 491 18.37 20.64 17.23
C ASP A 491 19.27 19.47 16.78
N ASP A 492 20.54 19.46 17.24
CA ASP A 492 21.50 18.42 16.90
C ASP A 492 21.32 17.19 17.78
N ILE A 493 20.99 16.07 17.14
CA ILE A 493 20.83 14.76 17.77
C ILE A 493 21.80 13.72 17.21
N SER A 494 22.87 14.17 16.51
CA SER A 494 23.87 13.29 15.87
C SER A 494 24.55 12.32 16.85
N GLY A 495 24.73 12.74 18.12
CA GLY A 495 25.25 11.90 19.18
C GLY A 495 24.41 10.63 19.50
N LEU A 496 23.18 10.56 19.00
CA LEU A 496 22.27 9.41 19.15
C LEU A 496 22.18 8.56 17.88
N ALA A 497 22.74 8.99 16.77
CA ALA A 497 22.74 8.23 15.51
C ALA A 497 23.35 6.84 15.69
N GLY A 498 22.72 5.82 15.12
CA GLY A 498 23.10 4.40 15.23
C GLY A 498 22.75 3.75 16.56
N LYS A 499 22.36 4.50 17.59
CA LYS A 499 21.88 3.95 18.87
C LYS A 499 20.41 3.54 18.76
N ALA A 500 20.02 2.50 19.51
CA ALA A 500 18.63 2.14 19.65
C ALA A 500 17.92 3.14 20.59
N VAL A 501 16.96 3.88 20.06
CA VAL A 501 16.19 4.91 20.78
C VAL A 501 14.70 4.70 20.60
N ARG A 502 13.91 5.28 21.49
CA ARG A 502 12.46 5.44 21.37
C ARG A 502 12.15 6.94 21.29
N LEU A 503 11.10 7.28 20.57
CA LEU A 503 10.55 8.63 20.54
C LEU A 503 9.22 8.62 21.30
N ARG A 504 9.09 9.47 22.30
CA ARG A 504 7.84 9.79 22.96
C ARG A 504 7.36 11.15 22.49
N VAL A 505 6.13 11.23 22.03
CA VAL A 505 5.50 12.45 21.53
C VAL A 505 4.25 12.73 22.35
N VAL A 506 4.23 13.84 23.07
CA VAL A 506 3.04 14.33 23.79
C VAL A 506 2.37 15.38 22.90
N MET A 507 1.08 15.22 22.68
CA MET A 507 0.31 15.97 21.70
C MET A 507 -0.99 16.49 22.31
N LYS A 508 -1.43 17.66 21.86
CA LYS A 508 -2.74 18.24 22.19
C LYS A 508 -3.33 18.85 20.93
N ASP A 509 -4.55 18.44 20.57
CA ASP A 509 -5.29 18.93 19.40
C ASP A 509 -4.40 19.04 18.16
N ALA A 510 -3.78 17.90 17.81
CA ALA A 510 -2.70 17.82 16.84
C ALA A 510 -2.68 16.50 16.08
N ASP A 511 -2.10 16.53 14.90
CA ASP A 511 -1.85 15.40 14.02
C ASP A 511 -0.36 15.30 13.68
N LEU A 512 0.22 14.12 13.81
CA LEU A 512 1.56 13.78 13.35
C LEU A 512 1.44 12.78 12.20
N TYR A 513 1.88 13.16 11.00
CA TYR A 513 1.73 12.38 9.77
C TYR A 513 2.95 11.52 9.47
N ALA A 514 4.13 12.09 9.62
CA ALA A 514 5.39 11.42 9.28
C ALA A 514 6.56 12.00 10.07
N LEU A 515 7.65 11.23 10.13
CA LEU A 515 8.93 11.68 10.66
C LEU A 515 10.09 11.14 9.81
N ARG A 516 11.23 11.82 9.88
CA ARG A 516 12.52 11.33 9.40
C ARG A 516 13.66 11.97 10.16
N PHE A 517 14.86 11.42 9.97
CA PHE A 517 16.11 12.01 10.45
C PHE A 517 16.97 12.43 9.26
N ARG A 518 17.62 13.60 9.32
CA ARG A 518 18.50 14.10 8.26
C ARG A 518 19.68 14.88 8.80
#